data_f484c9d89fc7b7d015c340e969043360
#
_entry.id   f484c9d89fc7b7d015c340e969043360
#
_cell.length_a   1.000
_cell.length_b   1.000
_cell.length_c   1.000
_cell.angle_alpha   90.00
_cell.angle_beta   90.00
_cell.angle_gamma   90.00
#
_symmetry.space_group_name_H-M   'P 1'
#
loop_
_entity.id
_entity.type
_entity.pdbx_description
1 polymer ?
#
loop_
_entity_poly.entity_id
_entity_poly.type
_entity_poly.pdbx_seq_one_letter_code
_entity_poly.pdbx_strand_id
1 'polypeptide(L)'
;MSTKAPGQTEHETAVVPHERAPRSVAPGTRIGHVHLKTADIDRVHAFYVGILGFDVIFRMPDALFLSAGGYHHHLGFNTWESKGGSPPPPGTTGLYHVAILYPTRADLGDALRRLAEAGWPLDGVNDHGTHEALYLRDPDGNGLELAWDRPEDQWPRDKDGHLSFAGHRLDLEGLLKEGLEAAPKSE
;
A
#
# COMPACT_ATOMS: atom_id res chain seq x y z
N MET A 1 -23.31 28.57 10.28
CA MET A 1 -23.02 27.48 11.22
C MET A 1 -22.11 26.48 10.47
N SER A 2 -20.83 26.50 10.80
CA SER A 2 -19.82 25.69 10.09
C SER A 2 -19.72 24.32 10.77
N THR A 3 -20.05 23.25 10.06
CA THR A 3 -19.92 21.88 10.56
C THR A 3 -18.49 21.39 10.30
N LYS A 4 -17.71 21.31 11.35
CA LYS A 4 -16.38 20.71 11.38
C LYS A 4 -16.52 19.20 11.22
N ALA A 5 -15.83 18.60 10.22
CA ALA A 5 -15.79 17.15 10.03
C ALA A 5 -15.10 16.47 11.24
N PRO A 6 -15.57 15.30 11.70
CA PRO A 6 -14.96 14.60 12.82
C PRO A 6 -13.71 13.83 12.37
N GLY A 7 -12.60 14.01 13.10
CA GLY A 7 -11.53 13.00 13.20
C GLY A 7 -10.20 13.29 12.53
N GLN A 8 -9.64 14.50 12.64
CA GLN A 8 -8.19 14.65 12.64
C GLN A 8 -7.74 14.88 14.09
N THR A 9 -7.43 13.79 14.78
CA THR A 9 -6.62 13.89 15.99
C THR A 9 -5.21 14.25 15.55
N GLU A 10 -4.75 15.45 15.91
CA GLU A 10 -3.34 15.80 15.89
C GLU A 10 -2.65 14.83 16.86
N HIS A 11 -2.06 13.76 16.34
CA HIS A 11 -1.14 12.94 17.12
C HIS A 11 0.12 13.77 17.30
N GLU A 12 0.28 14.35 18.47
CA GLU A 12 1.55 14.88 18.94
C GLU A 12 2.56 13.73 18.92
N THR A 13 3.38 13.67 17.86
CA THR A 13 4.40 12.65 17.70
C THR A 13 5.51 12.94 18.71
N ALA A 14 5.43 12.31 19.89
CA ALA A 14 6.58 12.18 20.74
C ALA A 14 7.65 11.40 19.97
N VAL A 15 8.69 12.07 19.52
CA VAL A 15 9.85 11.44 18.90
C VAL A 15 10.54 10.60 19.97
N VAL A 16 10.33 9.29 19.93
CA VAL A 16 11.08 8.37 20.79
C VAL A 16 12.47 8.20 20.15
N PRO A 17 13.57 8.39 20.94
CA PRO A 17 14.92 8.15 20.43
C PRO A 17 15.02 6.75 19.84
N HIS A 18 15.84 6.60 18.77
CA HIS A 18 16.08 5.31 18.15
C HIS A 18 16.57 4.28 19.19
N GLU A 19 15.69 3.35 19.56
CA GLU A 19 16.00 2.27 20.48
C GLU A 19 16.49 1.05 19.70
N ARG A 20 17.71 0.58 19.99
CA ARG A 20 18.20 -0.68 19.44
C ARG A 20 17.75 -1.84 20.31
N ALA A 21 17.18 -2.87 19.67
CA ALA A 21 16.89 -4.12 20.35
C ALA A 21 18.17 -4.71 20.97
N PRO A 22 18.11 -5.34 22.16
CA PRO A 22 19.24 -6.04 22.75
C PRO A 22 19.85 -7.12 21.84
N ARG A 23 19.04 -7.71 20.97
CA ARG A 23 19.46 -8.64 19.91
C ARG A 23 18.72 -8.25 18.62
N SER A 24 19.39 -7.53 17.74
CA SER A 24 18.84 -7.13 16.46
C SER A 24 18.74 -8.35 15.50
N VAL A 25 17.69 -8.36 14.67
CA VAL A 25 17.63 -9.28 13.53
C VAL A 25 18.75 -8.98 12.54
N ALA A 26 19.09 -9.97 11.69
CA ALA A 26 20.13 -9.79 10.68
C ALA A 26 19.80 -8.61 9.74
N PRO A 27 20.77 -7.71 9.46
CA PRO A 27 20.58 -6.68 8.44
C PRO A 27 20.19 -7.32 7.10
N GLY A 28 19.23 -6.72 6.40
CA GLY A 28 18.69 -7.26 5.15
C GLY A 28 17.53 -8.25 5.32
N THR A 29 17.09 -8.58 6.55
CA THR A 29 15.83 -9.27 6.78
C THR A 29 14.68 -8.44 6.19
N ARG A 30 13.81 -9.08 5.39
CA ARG A 30 12.70 -8.45 4.67
C ARG A 30 11.41 -9.23 4.88
N ILE A 31 10.28 -8.56 4.71
CA ILE A 31 9.00 -9.24 4.54
C ILE A 31 9.03 -9.96 3.19
N GLY A 32 8.87 -11.28 3.18
CA GLY A 32 8.94 -12.09 1.96
C GLY A 32 7.63 -12.03 1.17
N HIS A 33 6.51 -12.25 1.84
CA HIS A 33 5.17 -12.16 1.27
C HIS A 33 4.13 -11.87 2.37
N VAL A 34 2.95 -11.49 1.93
CA VAL A 34 1.74 -11.40 2.76
C VAL A 34 0.74 -12.41 2.25
N HIS A 35 0.12 -13.19 3.16
CA HIS A 35 -0.92 -14.16 2.81
C HIS A 35 -2.22 -13.77 3.51
N LEU A 36 -3.25 -13.46 2.71
CA LEU A 36 -4.53 -12.94 3.17
C LEU A 36 -5.64 -13.97 2.97
N LYS A 37 -6.58 -14.01 3.89
CA LYS A 37 -7.85 -14.69 3.69
C LYS A 37 -8.72 -13.83 2.77
N THR A 38 -9.42 -14.45 1.82
CA THR A 38 -10.40 -13.78 0.96
C THR A 38 -11.71 -14.54 0.95
N ALA A 39 -12.80 -13.84 0.73
CA ALA A 39 -14.10 -14.47 0.54
C ALA A 39 -14.26 -15.09 -0.86
N ASP A 40 -13.54 -14.56 -1.85
CA ASP A 40 -13.70 -14.91 -3.26
C ASP A 40 -12.42 -14.68 -4.07
N ILE A 41 -11.86 -15.75 -4.65
CA ILE A 41 -10.64 -15.70 -5.47
C ILE A 41 -10.81 -14.87 -6.75
N ASP A 42 -11.98 -14.95 -7.42
CA ASP A 42 -12.21 -14.21 -8.66
C ASP A 42 -12.25 -12.70 -8.40
N ARG A 43 -12.81 -12.30 -7.27
CA ARG A 43 -12.91 -10.90 -6.87
C ARG A 43 -11.53 -10.29 -6.58
N VAL A 44 -10.68 -10.99 -5.83
CA VAL A 44 -9.29 -10.50 -5.59
C VAL A 44 -8.46 -10.56 -6.86
N HIS A 45 -8.67 -11.56 -7.73
CA HIS A 45 -8.01 -11.62 -9.03
C HIS A 45 -8.38 -10.40 -9.89
N ALA A 46 -9.66 -10.05 -9.99
CA ALA A 46 -10.10 -8.89 -10.78
C ALA A 46 -9.45 -7.59 -10.29
N PHE A 47 -9.22 -7.44 -8.98
CA PHE A 47 -8.59 -6.26 -8.41
C PHE A 47 -7.06 -6.28 -8.57
N TYR A 48 -6.38 -7.29 -8.01
CA TYR A 48 -4.92 -7.29 -7.97
C TYR A 48 -4.27 -7.54 -9.33
N VAL A 49 -4.89 -8.36 -10.18
CA VAL A 49 -4.41 -8.61 -11.54
C VAL A 49 -5.02 -7.61 -12.53
N GLY A 50 -6.36 -7.44 -12.49
CA GLY A 50 -7.08 -6.63 -13.47
C GLY A 50 -6.84 -5.13 -13.30
N ILE A 51 -6.72 -4.61 -12.06
CA ILE A 51 -6.51 -3.19 -11.80
C ILE A 51 -5.06 -2.89 -11.48
N LEU A 52 -4.47 -3.54 -10.45
CA LEU A 52 -3.11 -3.25 -10.02
C LEU A 52 -2.03 -3.83 -10.93
N GLY A 53 -2.33 -4.90 -11.70
CA GLY A 53 -1.44 -5.44 -12.70
C GLY A 53 -0.41 -6.43 -12.19
N PHE A 54 -0.65 -7.13 -11.08
CA PHE A 54 0.20 -8.21 -10.63
C PHE A 54 0.11 -9.42 -11.54
N ASP A 55 1.23 -10.12 -11.75
CA ASP A 55 1.28 -11.39 -12.47
C ASP A 55 0.76 -12.54 -11.62
N VAL A 56 0.00 -13.45 -12.24
CA VAL A 56 -0.39 -14.72 -11.62
C VAL A 56 0.75 -15.70 -11.71
N ILE A 57 1.31 -16.11 -10.57
CA ILE A 57 2.32 -17.17 -10.50
C ILE A 57 1.64 -18.54 -10.40
N PHE A 58 0.60 -18.61 -9.57
CA PHE A 58 -0.15 -19.85 -9.40
C PHE A 58 -1.58 -19.56 -8.98
N ARG A 59 -2.54 -20.31 -9.54
CA ARG A 59 -3.97 -20.21 -9.21
C ARG A 59 -4.59 -21.59 -9.06
N MET A 60 -5.34 -21.75 -7.99
CA MET A 60 -6.23 -22.89 -7.71
C MET A 60 -7.68 -22.40 -7.53
N PRO A 61 -8.66 -23.30 -7.43
CA PRO A 61 -10.06 -22.89 -7.18
C PRO A 61 -10.24 -22.12 -5.85
N ASP A 62 -9.33 -22.32 -4.89
CA ASP A 62 -9.41 -21.81 -3.52
C ASP A 62 -8.16 -21.04 -3.07
N ALA A 63 -7.19 -20.81 -3.97
CA ALA A 63 -5.99 -20.02 -3.69
C ALA A 63 -5.44 -19.29 -4.92
N LEU A 64 -4.74 -18.17 -4.69
CA LEU A 64 -4.13 -17.34 -5.70
C LEU A 64 -2.80 -16.78 -5.18
N PHE A 65 -1.74 -16.89 -6.00
CA PHE A 65 -0.41 -16.38 -5.68
C PHE A 65 0.05 -15.42 -6.76
N LEU A 66 0.43 -14.20 -6.35
CA LEU A 66 0.73 -13.09 -7.24
C LEU A 66 2.13 -12.55 -7.01
N SER A 67 2.74 -12.03 -8.07
CA SER A 67 4.07 -11.42 -8.01
C SER A 67 4.19 -10.22 -8.93
N ALA A 68 5.23 -9.43 -8.69
CA ALA A 68 5.78 -8.46 -9.62
C ALA A 68 7.22 -8.88 -9.95
N GLY A 69 7.57 -8.95 -11.25
CA GLY A 69 8.94 -9.21 -11.69
C GLY A 69 9.51 -10.61 -11.43
N GLY A 70 8.66 -11.65 -11.34
CA GLY A 70 9.12 -13.05 -11.34
C GLY A 70 9.61 -13.62 -10.00
N TYR A 71 9.42 -12.91 -8.89
CA TYR A 71 9.59 -13.48 -7.54
C TYR A 71 8.56 -14.58 -7.29
N HIS A 72 8.85 -15.61 -6.46
CA HIS A 72 7.93 -16.75 -6.27
C HIS A 72 6.51 -16.34 -5.85
N HIS A 73 6.31 -15.31 -5.03
CA HIS A 73 5.09 -14.55 -4.80
C HIS A 73 5.31 -13.45 -3.76
N HIS A 74 4.65 -12.32 -3.95
CA HIS A 74 4.57 -11.22 -2.97
C HIS A 74 3.26 -11.28 -2.19
N LEU A 75 2.17 -11.69 -2.85
CA LEU A 75 0.84 -11.79 -2.27
C LEU A 75 0.30 -13.21 -2.46
N GLY A 76 -0.28 -13.76 -1.40
CA GLY A 76 -1.03 -14.99 -1.40
C GLY A 76 -2.46 -14.75 -0.90
N PHE A 77 -3.41 -15.44 -1.49
CA PHE A 77 -4.83 -15.39 -1.09
C PHE A 77 -5.38 -16.79 -1.02
N ASN A 78 -6.25 -17.06 -0.05
CA ASN A 78 -7.00 -18.30 0.00
C ASN A 78 -8.40 -18.12 0.61
N THR A 79 -9.29 -19.07 0.29
CA THR A 79 -10.64 -19.14 0.84
C THR A 79 -10.85 -20.29 1.82
N TRP A 80 -9.76 -20.93 2.28
CA TRP A 80 -9.82 -22.21 3.06
C TRP A 80 -10.71 -22.11 4.30
N GLU A 81 -10.71 -20.96 4.96
CA GLU A 81 -11.51 -20.72 6.17
C GLU A 81 -12.50 -19.55 6.00
N SER A 82 -12.52 -18.91 4.80
CA SER A 82 -13.18 -17.63 4.61
C SER A 82 -14.05 -17.52 3.35
N LYS A 83 -14.33 -18.65 2.67
CA LYS A 83 -15.17 -18.66 1.46
C LYS A 83 -16.55 -18.06 1.73
N GLY A 84 -16.90 -16.98 1.00
CA GLY A 84 -18.17 -16.29 1.20
C GLY A 84 -18.27 -15.52 2.53
N GLY A 85 -17.17 -15.38 3.26
CA GLY A 85 -17.09 -14.69 4.53
C GLY A 85 -17.22 -13.17 4.41
N SER A 86 -17.22 -12.49 5.55
CA SER A 86 -17.26 -11.04 5.67
C SER A 86 -15.96 -10.52 6.29
N PRO A 87 -15.61 -9.24 6.03
CA PRO A 87 -14.51 -8.58 6.73
C PRO A 87 -14.66 -8.64 8.25
N PRO A 88 -13.56 -8.55 9.02
CA PRO A 88 -13.61 -8.41 10.47
C PRO A 88 -14.46 -7.20 10.87
N PRO A 89 -15.23 -7.26 11.98
CA PRO A 89 -15.97 -6.12 12.49
C PRO A 89 -15.04 -4.94 12.81
N PRO A 90 -15.51 -3.68 12.67
CA PRO A 90 -14.75 -2.51 13.11
C PRO A 90 -14.33 -2.62 14.59
N GLY A 91 -13.14 -2.11 14.91
CA GLY A 91 -12.60 -2.12 16.28
C GLY A 91 -11.92 -3.42 16.71
N THR A 92 -11.79 -4.39 15.81
CA THR A 92 -10.97 -5.60 16.06
C THR A 92 -9.49 -5.32 15.75
N THR A 93 -8.60 -6.06 16.43
CA THR A 93 -7.17 -6.08 16.09
C THR A 93 -6.93 -6.88 14.80
N GLY A 94 -5.81 -6.63 14.11
CA GLY A 94 -5.42 -7.33 12.90
C GLY A 94 -4.54 -6.47 12.00
N LEU A 95 -4.57 -6.76 10.71
CA LEU A 95 -3.83 -5.99 9.71
C LEU A 95 -4.46 -4.59 9.57
N TYR A 96 -3.66 -3.54 9.76
CA TYR A 96 -4.11 -2.18 9.46
C TYR A 96 -4.03 -1.92 7.94
N HIS A 97 -2.84 -2.12 7.36
CA HIS A 97 -2.61 -2.18 5.92
C HIS A 97 -1.36 -3.00 5.60
N VAL A 98 -1.22 -3.39 4.35
CA VAL A 98 0.05 -3.84 3.75
C VAL A 98 0.54 -2.76 2.80
N ALA A 99 1.82 -2.37 2.93
CA ALA A 99 2.44 -1.45 2.00
C ALA A 99 3.02 -2.21 0.80
N ILE A 100 2.68 -1.75 -0.40
CA ILE A 100 3.21 -2.21 -1.68
C ILE A 100 4.10 -1.11 -2.23
N LEU A 101 5.41 -1.37 -2.28
CA LEU A 101 6.40 -0.39 -2.67
C LEU A 101 6.66 -0.44 -4.17
N TYR A 102 6.39 0.66 -4.86
CA TYR A 102 6.65 0.84 -6.29
C TYR A 102 8.08 1.34 -6.52
N PRO A 103 8.77 0.86 -7.59
CA PRO A 103 10.17 1.21 -7.84
C PRO A 103 10.39 2.69 -8.13
N THR A 104 9.44 3.33 -8.81
CA THR A 104 9.52 4.75 -9.18
C THR A 104 8.23 5.49 -8.85
N ARG A 105 8.31 6.83 -8.75
CA ARG A 105 7.14 7.69 -8.58
C ARG A 105 6.17 7.56 -9.75
N ALA A 106 6.69 7.39 -10.96
CA ALA A 106 5.88 7.19 -12.16
C ALA A 106 5.09 5.86 -12.13
N ASP A 107 5.68 4.77 -11.56
CA ASP A 107 4.97 3.50 -11.39
C ASP A 107 3.82 3.63 -10.37
N LEU A 108 4.02 4.38 -9.28
CA LEU A 108 2.94 4.73 -8.35
C LEU A 108 1.87 5.58 -9.04
N GLY A 109 2.28 6.50 -9.91
CA GLY A 109 1.38 7.31 -10.74
C GLY A 109 0.57 6.47 -11.73
N ASP A 110 1.14 5.43 -12.32
CA ASP A 110 0.40 4.48 -13.19
C ASP A 110 -0.62 3.67 -12.38
N ALA A 111 -0.26 3.25 -11.16
CA ALA A 111 -1.23 2.60 -10.26
C ALA A 111 -2.40 3.53 -9.92
N LEU A 112 -2.14 4.81 -9.64
CA LEU A 112 -3.18 5.82 -9.43
C LEU A 112 -4.08 5.97 -10.66
N ARG A 113 -3.51 6.04 -11.85
CA ARG A 113 -4.26 6.11 -13.12
C ARG A 113 -5.19 4.92 -13.28
N ARG A 114 -4.69 3.69 -13.09
CA ARG A 114 -5.48 2.45 -13.19
C ARG A 114 -6.62 2.40 -12.19
N LEU A 115 -6.39 2.83 -10.95
CA LEU A 115 -7.43 2.94 -9.94
C LEU A 115 -8.50 3.95 -10.34
N ALA A 116 -8.10 5.12 -10.86
CA ALA A 116 -9.02 6.15 -11.33
C ALA A 116 -9.86 5.68 -12.52
N GLU A 117 -9.25 5.01 -13.51
CA GLU A 117 -9.95 4.42 -14.67
C GLU A 117 -10.96 3.34 -14.26
N ALA A 118 -10.62 2.55 -13.23
CA ALA A 118 -11.52 1.55 -12.65
C ALA A 118 -12.60 2.14 -11.74
N GLY A 119 -12.54 3.44 -11.43
CA GLY A 119 -13.41 4.08 -10.44
C GLY A 119 -13.23 3.56 -9.03
N TRP A 120 -12.02 3.03 -8.70
CA TRP A 120 -11.75 2.47 -7.37
C TRP A 120 -11.47 3.57 -6.36
N PRO A 121 -12.17 3.60 -5.21
CA PRO A 121 -12.03 4.70 -4.25
C PRO A 121 -10.70 4.65 -3.49
N LEU A 122 -10.16 5.83 -3.16
CA LEU A 122 -9.08 6.01 -2.20
C LEU A 122 -9.65 6.42 -0.84
N ASP A 123 -9.09 5.87 0.24
CA ASP A 123 -9.37 6.31 1.62
C ASP A 123 -8.63 7.62 1.94
N GLY A 124 -7.47 7.83 1.31
CA GLY A 124 -6.65 9.02 1.51
C GLY A 124 -5.36 8.99 0.70
N VAL A 125 -4.63 10.10 0.75
CA VAL A 125 -3.30 10.24 0.14
C VAL A 125 -2.43 11.08 1.06
N ASN A 126 -1.13 10.80 1.11
CA ASN A 126 -0.21 11.57 1.94
C ASN A 126 1.21 11.59 1.35
N ASP A 127 1.93 12.67 1.61
CA ASP A 127 3.38 12.76 1.46
C ASP A 127 3.99 12.81 2.87
N HIS A 128 4.67 11.74 3.26
CA HIS A 128 5.30 11.61 4.58
C HIS A 128 6.70 12.22 4.64
N GLY A 129 7.16 12.84 3.55
CA GLY A 129 8.53 13.33 3.42
C GLY A 129 9.53 12.22 3.11
N THR A 130 9.37 11.03 3.68
CA THR A 130 10.16 9.83 3.36
C THR A 130 9.60 9.09 2.15
N HIS A 131 8.29 9.10 1.96
CA HIS A 131 7.59 8.41 0.89
C HIS A 131 6.27 9.11 0.55
N GLU A 132 5.77 8.87 -0.64
CA GLU A 132 4.43 9.25 -1.09
C GLU A 132 3.53 8.02 -1.07
N ALA A 133 2.28 8.16 -0.60
CA ALA A 133 1.38 7.04 -0.38
C ALA A 133 -0.07 7.31 -0.81
N LEU A 134 -0.70 6.26 -1.36
CA LEU A 134 -2.13 6.17 -1.65
C LEU A 134 -2.74 5.10 -0.75
N TYR A 135 -3.77 5.43 -0.01
CA TYR A 135 -4.46 4.52 0.91
C TYR A 135 -5.80 4.10 0.33
N LEU A 136 -6.10 2.80 0.36
CA LEU A 136 -7.33 2.24 -0.17
C LEU A 136 -7.68 0.92 0.51
N ARG A 137 -8.81 0.35 0.14
CA ARG A 137 -9.22 -1.00 0.57
C ARG A 137 -9.25 -1.95 -0.63
N ASP A 138 -8.80 -3.18 -0.37
CA ASP A 138 -9.00 -4.26 -1.32
C ASP A 138 -10.48 -4.74 -1.32
N PRO A 139 -10.88 -5.70 -2.18
CA PRO A 139 -12.26 -6.20 -2.22
C PRO A 139 -12.78 -6.80 -0.91
N ASP A 140 -11.91 -7.29 -0.04
CA ASP A 140 -12.27 -7.85 1.27
C ASP A 140 -12.17 -6.83 2.42
N GLY A 141 -11.87 -5.56 2.11
CA GLY A 141 -11.73 -4.48 3.09
C GLY A 141 -10.36 -4.44 3.78
N ASN A 142 -9.39 -5.23 3.34
CA ASN A 142 -8.01 -5.12 3.85
C ASN A 142 -7.42 -3.78 3.45
N GLY A 143 -6.74 -3.11 4.39
CA GLY A 143 -6.01 -1.88 4.10
C GLY A 143 -4.84 -2.13 3.16
N LEU A 144 -4.69 -1.27 2.17
CA LEU A 144 -3.54 -1.18 1.30
C LEU A 144 -2.94 0.21 1.37
N GLU A 145 -1.62 0.26 1.33
CA GLU A 145 -0.83 1.44 1.07
C GLU A 145 -0.02 1.20 -0.20
N LEU A 146 -0.30 1.93 -1.27
CA LEU A 146 0.55 1.93 -2.46
C LEU A 146 1.53 3.08 -2.28
N ALA A 147 2.83 2.79 -2.26
CA ALA A 147 3.84 3.76 -1.87
C ALA A 147 5.04 3.80 -2.83
N TRP A 148 5.70 4.94 -2.85
CA TRP A 148 7.01 5.13 -3.44
C TRP A 148 7.92 5.84 -2.44
N ASP A 149 9.05 5.19 -2.10
CA ASP A 149 10.06 5.78 -1.23
C ASP A 149 10.88 6.82 -1.98
N ARG A 150 11.08 7.98 -1.36
CA ARG A 150 12.09 8.93 -1.81
C ARG A 150 13.50 8.35 -1.60
N PRO A 151 14.48 8.74 -2.42
CA PRO A 151 15.89 8.44 -2.13
C PRO A 151 16.24 8.78 -0.67
N GLU A 152 17.02 7.91 -0.01
CA GLU A 152 17.31 8.03 1.43
C GLU A 152 18.00 9.35 1.82
N ASP A 153 18.78 9.92 0.89
CA ASP A 153 19.45 11.22 1.05
C ASP A 153 18.47 12.42 1.06
N GLN A 154 17.21 12.22 0.65
CA GLN A 154 16.13 13.20 0.68
C GLN A 154 15.21 13.04 1.91
N TRP A 155 15.41 12.02 2.73
CA TRP A 155 14.55 11.80 3.89
C TRP A 155 14.75 12.89 4.94
N PRO A 156 13.67 13.51 5.43
CA PRO A 156 13.75 14.59 6.40
C PRO A 156 14.33 14.06 7.72
N ARG A 157 15.24 14.86 8.29
CA ARG A 157 15.87 14.56 9.58
C ARG A 157 15.74 15.76 10.51
N ASP A 158 15.61 15.48 11.78
CA ASP A 158 15.62 16.49 12.82
C ASP A 158 17.06 17.02 13.10
N LYS A 159 17.18 17.96 14.03
CA LYS A 159 18.47 18.56 14.42
C LYS A 159 19.48 17.55 14.98
N ASP A 160 19.03 16.41 15.46
CA ASP A 160 19.83 15.34 16.05
C ASP A 160 20.13 14.21 15.04
N GLY A 161 19.67 14.36 13.78
CA GLY A 161 19.89 13.42 12.67
C GLY A 161 18.91 12.25 12.64
N HIS A 162 17.88 12.21 13.49
CA HIS A 162 16.84 11.18 13.45
C HIS A 162 15.84 11.47 12.34
N LEU A 163 15.21 10.40 11.81
CA LEU A 163 14.14 10.54 10.83
C LEU A 163 12.99 11.38 11.41
N SER A 164 12.54 12.36 10.63
CA SER A 164 11.40 13.19 10.95
C SER A 164 10.24 12.84 10.00
N PHE A 165 9.10 12.52 10.56
CA PHE A 165 7.88 12.24 9.79
C PHE A 165 7.00 13.48 9.81
N ALA A 166 6.78 14.09 8.64
CA ALA A 166 5.87 15.21 8.48
C ALA A 166 4.83 14.83 7.41
N GLY A 167 3.56 15.00 7.75
CA GLY A 167 2.49 14.84 6.76
C GLY A 167 2.36 16.10 5.91
N HIS A 168 2.57 15.98 4.60
CA HIS A 168 2.36 17.03 3.63
C HIS A 168 1.24 16.66 2.66
N ARG A 169 0.69 17.65 2.00
CA ARG A 169 -0.26 17.38 0.91
C ARG A 169 0.50 16.78 -0.28
N LEU A 170 0.08 15.59 -0.71
CA LEU A 170 0.60 14.96 -1.91
C LEU A 170 0.21 15.78 -3.16
N ASP A 171 1.16 16.01 -4.06
CA ASP A 171 0.89 16.51 -5.41
C ASP A 171 0.30 15.42 -6.29
N LEU A 172 -1.02 15.22 -6.14
CA LEU A 172 -1.75 14.16 -6.83
C LEU A 172 -1.81 14.40 -8.35
N GLU A 173 -1.88 15.65 -8.78
CA GLU A 173 -1.92 16.02 -10.21
C GLU A 173 -0.57 15.71 -10.88
N GLY A 174 0.54 16.08 -10.25
CA GLY A 174 1.88 15.75 -10.71
C GLY A 174 2.14 14.26 -10.75
N LEU A 175 1.71 13.53 -9.70
CA LEU A 175 1.83 12.08 -9.65
C LEU A 175 1.07 11.40 -10.80
N LEU A 176 -0.18 11.79 -11.04
CA LEU A 176 -1.00 11.26 -12.14
C LEU A 176 -0.38 11.57 -13.50
N LYS A 177 0.14 12.78 -13.68
CA LYS A 177 0.80 13.18 -14.91
C LYS A 177 2.02 12.31 -15.23
N GLU A 178 2.89 12.07 -14.24
CA GLU A 178 4.05 11.18 -14.41
C GLU A 178 3.62 9.76 -14.79
N GLY A 179 2.56 9.22 -14.16
CA GLY A 179 2.00 7.92 -14.49
C GLY A 179 1.45 7.84 -15.91
N LEU A 180 0.79 8.91 -16.40
CA LEU A 180 0.29 8.98 -17.79
C LEU A 180 1.43 9.03 -18.82
N GLU A 181 2.54 9.71 -18.49
CA GLU A 181 3.71 9.82 -19.37
C GLU A 181 4.50 8.50 -19.44
N ALA A 182 4.51 7.71 -18.35
CA ALA A 182 5.20 6.43 -18.26
C ALA A 182 4.37 5.23 -18.76
N ALA A 183 3.04 5.39 -18.86
CA ALA A 183 2.16 4.32 -19.33
C ALA A 183 2.54 3.86 -20.73
N PRO A 184 2.52 2.53 -21.03
CA PRO A 184 2.73 2.03 -22.38
C PRO A 184 1.77 2.73 -23.33
N LYS A 185 2.29 3.36 -24.38
CA LYS A 185 1.43 3.93 -25.44
C LYS A 185 0.73 2.75 -26.12
N SER A 186 -0.59 2.74 -26.08
CA SER A 186 -1.37 1.79 -26.88
C SER A 186 -1.00 1.93 -28.35
N GLU A 187 -0.47 0.83 -28.93
CA GLU A 187 -0.28 0.72 -30.38
C GLU A 187 -1.61 0.72 -31.12
#